data_f7f80420a1aa1522abbaca157455b240
#
_entry.id   f7f80420a1aa1522abbaca157455b240
#
_cell.length_a   1.000
_cell.length_b   1.000
_cell.length_c   1.000
_cell.angle_alpha   90.00
_cell.angle_beta   90.00
_cell.angle_gamma   90.00
#
_symmetry.space_group_name_H-M   'P 1'
#
loop_
_entity.id
_entity.type
_entity.pdbx_description
1 polymer ?
#
loop_
_entity_poly.entity_id
_entity_poly.type
_entity_poly.pdbx_seq_one_letter_code
_entity_poly.pdbx_strand_id
1 'polypeptide(L)'
;QYSLKKSIYINLRWIGIIGQLISVYLVYFYFDFDFNFIFANLFIFIGIIGNLYLIFVYKKTQLTDRSAFIHLLIDIIQLSGLIYLTGGVKNPFIIFLIIPSVFASSNLSFRTNSLLVLLTTLSILGLTFISKDLPEPLNDHFHVSNYYIYAIPLALIIALLFLNYFAIIFGAESKLRKDALNKMEEIMAKEHEMLSLGGQAAAAA
;
A
#
# COMPACT_ATOMS: atom_id res chain seq x y z
N GLN A 1 -10.46 15.47 -8.23
CA GLN A 1 -11.16 14.30 -7.64
C GLN A 1 -10.11 13.29 -7.22
N TYR A 2 -10.08 12.94 -5.94
CA TYR A 2 -9.17 11.90 -5.43
C TYR A 2 -9.68 10.54 -5.92
N SER A 3 -8.83 9.83 -6.64
CA SER A 3 -9.19 8.51 -7.18
C SER A 3 -7.93 7.68 -7.42
N LEU A 4 -8.05 6.41 -7.12
CA LEU A 4 -6.98 5.44 -7.27
C LEU A 4 -7.22 4.59 -8.51
N LYS A 5 -6.23 4.50 -9.41
CA LYS A 5 -6.32 3.58 -10.56
C LYS A 5 -6.40 2.13 -10.09
N LYS A 6 -7.53 1.48 -10.39
CA LYS A 6 -7.81 0.10 -10.00
C LYS A 6 -6.72 -0.88 -10.47
N SER A 7 -6.25 -0.75 -11.70
CA SER A 7 -5.24 -1.66 -12.27
C SER A 7 -3.90 -1.61 -11.52
N ILE A 8 -3.43 -0.41 -11.15
CA ILE A 8 -2.18 -0.25 -10.41
C ILE A 8 -2.31 -0.90 -9.02
N TYR A 9 -3.44 -0.66 -8.35
CA TYR A 9 -3.69 -1.22 -7.03
C TYR A 9 -3.77 -2.75 -7.05
N ILE A 10 -4.49 -3.33 -8.03
CA ILE A 10 -4.56 -4.79 -8.21
C ILE A 10 -3.17 -5.40 -8.40
N ASN A 11 -2.34 -4.81 -9.25
CA ASN A 11 -0.99 -5.33 -9.52
C ASN A 11 -0.10 -5.27 -8.28
N LEU A 12 -0.14 -4.17 -7.52
CA LEU A 12 0.60 -4.03 -6.27
C LEU A 12 0.15 -5.08 -5.23
N ARG A 13 -1.15 -5.33 -5.13
CA ARG A 13 -1.67 -6.37 -4.23
C ARG A 13 -1.22 -7.77 -4.65
N TRP A 14 -1.19 -8.09 -5.95
CA TRP A 14 -0.67 -9.37 -6.41
C TRP A 14 0.80 -9.57 -6.04
N ILE A 15 1.63 -8.54 -6.19
CA ILE A 15 3.03 -8.59 -5.74
C ILE A 15 3.12 -8.89 -4.25
N GLY A 16 2.31 -8.20 -3.43
CA GLY A 16 2.25 -8.43 -1.99
C GLY A 16 1.77 -9.83 -1.63
N ILE A 17 0.69 -10.32 -2.25
CA ILE A 17 0.12 -11.66 -2.01
C ILE A 17 1.13 -12.76 -2.38
N ILE A 18 1.78 -12.64 -3.54
CA ILE A 18 2.81 -13.59 -3.99
C ILE A 18 3.99 -13.59 -3.01
N GLY A 19 4.44 -12.41 -2.59
CA GLY A 19 5.50 -12.28 -1.58
C GLY A 19 5.14 -12.95 -0.25
N GLN A 20 3.91 -12.76 0.23
CA GLN A 20 3.40 -13.41 1.44
C GLN A 20 3.33 -14.93 1.29
N LEU A 21 2.82 -15.44 0.16
CA LEU A 21 2.79 -16.88 -0.12
C LEU A 21 4.20 -17.47 -0.11
N ILE A 22 5.12 -16.88 -0.88
CA ILE A 22 6.51 -17.35 -0.94
C ILE A 22 7.12 -17.36 0.46
N SER A 23 6.97 -16.29 1.22
CA SER A 23 7.54 -16.16 2.57
C SER A 23 6.98 -17.21 3.53
N VAL A 24 5.65 -17.35 3.58
CA VAL A 24 4.96 -18.30 4.48
C VAL A 24 5.34 -19.76 4.14
N TYR A 25 5.34 -20.12 2.86
CA TYR A 25 5.65 -21.48 2.43
C TYR A 25 7.15 -21.80 2.60
N LEU A 26 8.04 -20.86 2.28
CA LEU A 26 9.47 -21.05 2.45
C LEU A 26 9.82 -21.20 3.94
N VAL A 27 9.25 -20.37 4.81
CA VAL A 27 9.51 -20.42 6.24
C VAL A 27 8.95 -21.71 6.86
N TYR A 28 7.78 -22.15 6.45
CA TYR A 28 7.15 -23.36 6.98
C TYR A 28 7.82 -24.65 6.48
N PHE A 29 8.06 -24.78 5.16
CA PHE A 29 8.53 -26.07 4.57
C PHE A 29 10.04 -26.18 4.46
N TYR A 30 10.77 -25.07 4.33
CA TYR A 30 12.22 -25.11 4.15
C TYR A 30 12.99 -24.80 5.44
N PHE A 31 12.48 -23.88 6.24
CA PHE A 31 13.10 -23.52 7.52
C PHE A 31 12.49 -24.23 8.72
N ASP A 32 11.45 -25.07 8.53
CA ASP A 32 10.76 -25.84 9.56
C ASP A 32 10.27 -24.97 10.75
N PHE A 33 9.77 -23.77 10.47
CA PHE A 33 9.25 -22.89 11.50
C PHE A 33 7.85 -23.32 11.92
N ASP A 34 7.64 -23.49 13.23
CA ASP A 34 6.33 -23.86 13.78
C ASP A 34 5.46 -22.62 14.07
N PHE A 35 4.47 -22.43 13.24
CA PHE A 35 3.40 -21.44 13.41
C PHE A 35 2.10 -21.97 12.83
N ASN A 36 0.98 -21.31 13.14
CA ASN A 36 -0.32 -21.75 12.65
C ASN A 36 -0.48 -21.51 11.13
N PHE A 37 0.00 -22.48 10.34
CA PHE A 37 0.00 -22.43 8.88
C PHE A 37 -1.40 -22.26 8.27
N ILE A 38 -2.44 -22.87 8.89
CA ILE A 38 -3.82 -22.77 8.39
C ILE A 38 -4.33 -21.33 8.51
N PHE A 39 -4.16 -20.71 9.67
CA PHE A 39 -4.57 -19.30 9.85
C PHE A 39 -3.75 -18.33 9.01
N ALA A 40 -2.45 -18.59 8.82
CA ALA A 40 -1.62 -17.77 7.93
C ALA A 40 -2.17 -17.80 6.49
N ASN A 41 -2.50 -18.98 5.96
CA ASN A 41 -3.13 -19.11 4.65
C ASN A 41 -4.52 -18.48 4.59
N LEU A 42 -5.31 -18.55 5.67
CA LEU A 42 -6.62 -17.89 5.73
C LEU A 42 -6.49 -16.37 5.55
N PHE A 43 -5.52 -15.73 6.22
CA PHE A 43 -5.27 -14.30 6.04
C PHE A 43 -4.85 -13.96 4.61
N ILE A 44 -3.95 -14.76 4.00
CA ILE A 44 -3.56 -14.55 2.60
C ILE A 44 -4.76 -14.73 1.66
N PHE A 45 -5.63 -15.71 1.93
CA PHE A 45 -6.82 -15.97 1.15
C PHE A 45 -7.83 -14.81 1.17
N ILE A 46 -7.96 -14.11 2.30
CA ILE A 46 -8.74 -12.86 2.39
C ILE A 46 -8.19 -11.81 1.40
N GLY A 47 -6.88 -11.67 1.30
CA GLY A 47 -6.23 -10.79 0.32
C GLY A 47 -6.54 -11.19 -1.12
N ILE A 48 -6.47 -12.48 -1.44
CA ILE A 48 -6.79 -13.03 -2.77
C ILE A 48 -8.25 -12.73 -3.13
N ILE A 49 -9.19 -13.06 -2.24
CA ILE A 49 -10.63 -12.79 -2.46
C ILE A 49 -10.87 -11.31 -2.71
N GLY A 50 -10.29 -10.42 -1.89
CA GLY A 50 -10.40 -8.98 -2.07
C GLY A 50 -9.89 -8.51 -3.43
N ASN A 51 -8.80 -9.10 -3.93
CA ASN A 51 -8.25 -8.76 -5.24
C ASN A 51 -9.11 -9.29 -6.39
N LEU A 52 -9.62 -10.53 -6.27
CA LEU A 52 -10.55 -11.11 -7.24
C LEU A 52 -11.88 -10.33 -7.30
N TYR A 53 -12.38 -9.87 -6.15
CA TYR A 53 -13.54 -8.98 -6.11
C TYR A 53 -13.31 -7.70 -6.93
N LEU A 54 -12.15 -7.06 -6.79
CA LEU A 54 -11.80 -5.88 -7.57
C LEU A 54 -11.73 -6.18 -9.07
N ILE A 55 -11.24 -7.36 -9.46
CA ILE A 55 -11.10 -7.75 -10.87
C ILE A 55 -12.48 -8.01 -11.49
N PHE A 56 -13.29 -8.84 -10.88
CA PHE A 56 -14.49 -9.40 -11.49
C PHE A 56 -15.78 -8.66 -11.15
N VAL A 57 -15.89 -8.09 -9.95
CA VAL A 57 -17.14 -7.50 -9.45
C VAL A 57 -17.12 -5.97 -9.54
N TYR A 58 -16.00 -5.33 -9.21
CA TYR A 58 -15.91 -3.88 -9.22
C TYR A 58 -15.74 -3.33 -10.63
N LYS A 59 -16.84 -2.81 -11.22
CA LYS A 59 -16.90 -2.42 -12.64
C LYS A 59 -16.17 -1.11 -12.98
N LYS A 60 -15.96 -0.20 -12.01
CA LYS A 60 -15.33 1.10 -12.28
C LYS A 60 -13.81 0.93 -12.48
N THR A 61 -13.24 1.75 -13.37
CA THR A 61 -11.78 1.78 -13.65
C THR A 61 -10.97 2.46 -12.55
N GLN A 62 -11.64 3.28 -11.73
CA GLN A 62 -11.04 4.00 -10.61
C GLN A 62 -11.81 3.70 -9.33
N LEU A 63 -11.07 3.54 -8.25
CA LEU A 63 -11.61 3.41 -6.90
C LEU A 63 -11.93 4.81 -6.36
N THR A 64 -13.16 4.98 -5.85
CA THR A 64 -13.51 6.18 -5.10
C THR A 64 -12.76 6.22 -3.77
N ASP A 65 -12.63 7.39 -3.18
CA ASP A 65 -11.96 7.60 -1.89
C ASP A 65 -12.42 6.58 -0.82
N ARG A 66 -13.75 6.42 -0.67
CA ARG A 66 -14.34 5.46 0.27
C ARG A 66 -14.04 4.00 -0.09
N SER A 67 -14.11 3.64 -1.36
CA SER A 67 -13.84 2.27 -1.79
C SER A 67 -12.37 1.91 -1.60
N ALA A 68 -11.46 2.83 -1.96
CA ALA A 68 -10.04 2.66 -1.75
C ALA A 68 -9.68 2.53 -0.26
N PHE A 69 -10.30 3.36 0.60
CA PHE A 69 -10.15 3.24 2.06
C PHE A 69 -10.48 1.84 2.58
N ILE A 70 -11.66 1.31 2.19
CA ILE A 70 -12.10 -0.01 2.67
C ILE A 70 -11.10 -1.10 2.26
N HIS A 71 -10.63 -1.09 1.01
CA HIS A 71 -9.70 -2.11 0.53
C HIS A 71 -8.32 -1.99 1.20
N LEU A 72 -7.80 -0.77 1.37
CA LEU A 72 -6.54 -0.54 2.07
C LEU A 72 -6.64 -0.90 3.57
N LEU A 73 -7.79 -0.66 4.18
CA LEU A 73 -8.05 -1.09 5.56
C LEU A 73 -8.05 -2.62 5.68
N ILE A 74 -8.68 -3.32 4.72
CA ILE A 74 -8.65 -4.78 4.67
C ILE A 74 -7.20 -5.28 4.54
N ASP A 75 -6.36 -4.62 3.74
CA ASP A 75 -4.95 -4.97 3.60
C ASP A 75 -4.19 -4.80 4.92
N ILE A 76 -4.44 -3.71 5.66
CA ILE A 76 -3.84 -3.48 6.98
C ILE A 76 -4.27 -4.57 7.95
N ILE A 77 -5.56 -4.91 8.02
CA ILE A 77 -6.09 -5.93 8.93
C ILE A 77 -5.53 -7.31 8.57
N GLN A 78 -5.52 -7.67 7.29
CA GLN A 78 -5.03 -8.95 6.78
C GLN A 78 -3.54 -9.13 7.12
N LEU A 79 -2.72 -8.12 6.84
CA LEU A 79 -1.29 -8.16 7.13
C LEU A 79 -1.01 -8.13 8.62
N SER A 80 -1.77 -7.34 9.40
CA SER A 80 -1.67 -7.34 10.88
C SER A 80 -1.97 -8.71 11.46
N GLY A 81 -2.98 -9.41 10.94
CA GLY A 81 -3.31 -10.76 11.37
C GLY A 81 -2.20 -11.77 11.06
N LEU A 82 -1.57 -11.67 9.89
CA LEU A 82 -0.44 -12.52 9.52
C LEU A 82 0.78 -12.26 10.44
N ILE A 83 1.11 -10.99 10.67
CA ILE A 83 2.22 -10.59 11.54
C ILE A 83 1.94 -10.96 13.01
N TYR A 84 0.69 -10.86 13.46
CA TYR A 84 0.28 -11.33 14.79
C TYR A 84 0.63 -12.80 15.04
N LEU A 85 0.43 -13.66 14.03
CA LEU A 85 0.74 -15.10 14.14
C LEU A 85 2.23 -15.41 14.13
N THR A 86 3.06 -14.49 13.66
CA THR A 86 4.46 -14.75 13.33
C THR A 86 5.46 -13.88 14.10
N GLY A 87 5.09 -13.40 15.27
CA GLY A 87 6.01 -12.72 16.20
C GLY A 87 5.76 -11.23 16.41
N GLY A 88 4.69 -10.67 15.84
CA GLY A 88 4.32 -9.27 16.04
C GLY A 88 5.44 -8.30 15.67
N VAL A 89 5.77 -7.41 16.59
CA VAL A 89 6.81 -6.37 16.38
C VAL A 89 8.22 -6.96 16.18
N LYS A 90 8.46 -8.18 16.60
CA LYS A 90 9.74 -8.90 16.41
C LYS A 90 9.87 -9.45 14.97
N ASN A 91 8.77 -9.53 14.22
CA ASN A 91 8.80 -9.97 12.83
C ASN A 91 9.30 -8.84 11.91
N PRO A 92 10.41 -9.02 11.17
CA PRO A 92 10.97 -7.98 10.30
C PRO A 92 10.00 -7.52 9.21
N PHE A 93 9.03 -8.35 8.82
CA PHE A 93 8.03 -7.99 7.80
C PHE A 93 6.97 -7.01 8.29
N ILE A 94 6.97 -6.63 9.58
CA ILE A 94 6.09 -5.59 10.10
C ILE A 94 6.24 -4.25 9.36
N ILE A 95 7.39 -3.99 8.76
CA ILE A 95 7.64 -2.80 7.95
C ILE A 95 6.65 -2.67 6.79
N PHE A 96 6.15 -3.78 6.25
CA PHE A 96 5.19 -3.75 5.14
C PHE A 96 3.81 -3.23 5.54
N LEU A 97 3.53 -3.13 6.83
CA LEU A 97 2.27 -2.59 7.33
C LEU A 97 2.10 -1.10 7.02
N ILE A 98 3.21 -0.37 6.81
CA ILE A 98 3.16 1.05 6.47
C ILE A 98 2.77 1.29 5.00
N ILE A 99 2.96 0.31 4.10
CA ILE A 99 2.79 0.47 2.65
C ILE A 99 1.37 0.93 2.26
N PRO A 100 0.27 0.33 2.77
CA PRO A 100 -1.07 0.78 2.41
C PRO A 100 -1.32 2.26 2.73
N SER A 101 -0.85 2.74 3.89
CA SER A 101 -1.02 4.13 4.30
C SER A 101 -0.16 5.10 3.48
N VAL A 102 1.09 4.74 3.19
CA VAL A 102 1.96 5.54 2.32
C VAL A 102 1.38 5.62 0.90
N PHE A 103 0.86 4.52 0.38
CA PHE A 103 0.21 4.48 -0.92
C PHE A 103 -1.07 5.34 -0.97
N ALA A 104 -1.83 5.38 0.12
CA ALA A 104 -3.01 6.22 0.26
C ALA A 104 -2.69 7.71 0.18
N SER A 105 -1.55 8.13 0.70
CA SER A 105 -1.21 9.54 0.92
C SER A 105 -1.18 10.40 -0.35
N SER A 106 -0.76 9.82 -1.48
CA SER A 106 -0.73 10.50 -2.78
C SER A 106 -2.02 10.38 -3.60
N ASN A 107 -2.95 9.50 -3.20
CA ASN A 107 -4.11 9.14 -4.00
C ASN A 107 -5.46 9.47 -3.35
N LEU A 108 -5.53 9.53 -2.02
CA LEU A 108 -6.77 9.71 -1.28
C LEU A 108 -6.88 11.10 -0.63
N SER A 109 -8.08 11.44 -0.15
CA SER A 109 -8.30 12.68 0.57
C SER A 109 -7.50 12.72 1.88
N PHE A 110 -7.16 13.90 2.33
CA PHE A 110 -6.38 14.07 3.57
C PHE A 110 -7.06 13.40 4.78
N ARG A 111 -8.39 13.50 4.89
CA ARG A 111 -9.15 12.87 5.99
C ARG A 111 -9.03 11.35 5.97
N THR A 112 -9.23 10.76 4.80
CA THR A 112 -9.15 9.31 4.59
C THR A 112 -7.73 8.79 4.83
N ASN A 113 -6.73 9.51 4.34
CA ASN A 113 -5.33 9.17 4.58
C ASN A 113 -4.96 9.26 6.06
N SER A 114 -5.33 10.35 6.74
CA SER A 114 -5.05 10.51 8.19
C SER A 114 -5.68 9.40 9.02
N LEU A 115 -6.87 8.94 8.65
CA LEU A 115 -7.53 7.81 9.33
C LEU A 115 -6.75 6.50 9.10
N LEU A 116 -6.26 6.25 7.87
CA LEU A 116 -5.42 5.06 7.60
C LEU A 116 -4.11 5.11 8.36
N VAL A 117 -3.45 6.27 8.43
CA VAL A 117 -2.23 6.47 9.23
C VAL A 117 -2.49 6.16 10.70
N LEU A 118 -3.60 6.67 11.25
CA LEU A 118 -3.99 6.38 12.63
C LEU A 118 -4.22 4.88 12.86
N LEU A 119 -4.97 4.22 11.98
CA LEU A 119 -5.26 2.79 12.08
C LEU A 119 -3.99 1.94 11.93
N THR A 120 -3.08 2.31 11.03
CA THR A 120 -1.77 1.64 10.90
C THR A 120 -0.94 1.81 12.17
N THR A 121 -0.90 3.01 12.75
CA THR A 121 -0.22 3.29 14.01
C THR A 121 -0.79 2.46 15.15
N LEU A 122 -2.11 2.38 15.26
CA LEU A 122 -2.79 1.55 16.26
C LEU A 122 -2.49 0.05 16.06
N SER A 123 -2.41 -0.41 14.80
CA SER A 123 -2.03 -1.80 14.49
C SER A 123 -0.59 -2.09 14.91
N ILE A 124 0.37 -1.20 14.64
CA ILE A 124 1.77 -1.35 15.06
C ILE A 124 1.87 -1.40 16.58
N LEU A 125 1.19 -0.48 17.27
CA LEU A 125 1.16 -0.45 18.74
C LEU A 125 0.49 -1.70 19.31
N GLY A 126 -0.65 -2.12 18.74
CA GLY A 126 -1.33 -3.34 19.13
C GLY A 126 -0.45 -4.59 19.01
N LEU A 127 0.24 -4.74 17.88
CA LEU A 127 1.18 -5.84 17.63
C LEU A 127 2.41 -5.83 18.56
N THR A 128 2.73 -4.70 19.17
CA THR A 128 3.80 -4.60 20.16
C THR A 128 3.42 -5.28 21.48
N PHE A 129 2.15 -5.16 21.87
CA PHE A 129 1.67 -5.68 23.16
C PHE A 129 0.91 -7.00 23.04
N ILE A 130 0.29 -7.24 21.87
CA ILE A 130 -0.61 -8.38 21.66
C ILE A 130 -0.15 -9.10 20.39
N SER A 131 0.78 -10.06 20.54
CA SER A 131 1.23 -10.91 19.43
C SER A 131 1.55 -12.29 19.97
N LYS A 132 1.54 -13.30 19.11
CA LYS A 132 2.14 -14.59 19.40
C LYS A 132 3.66 -14.46 19.43
N ASP A 133 4.31 -15.39 20.10
CA ASP A 133 5.77 -15.46 20.10
C ASP A 133 6.31 -15.71 18.69
N LEU A 134 7.60 -15.41 18.51
CA LEU A 134 8.29 -15.78 17.29
C LEU A 134 8.17 -17.29 17.08
N PRO A 135 7.98 -17.77 15.83
CA PRO A 135 7.97 -19.19 15.54
C PRO A 135 9.28 -19.86 15.96
N GLU A 136 9.18 -21.07 16.50
CA GLU A 136 10.38 -21.91 16.70
C GLU A 136 11.01 -22.28 15.35
N PRO A 137 12.34 -22.42 15.25
CA PRO A 137 13.33 -22.40 16.33
C PRO A 137 13.83 -21.00 16.73
N LEU A 138 13.29 -19.92 16.19
CA LEU A 138 13.75 -18.55 16.50
C LEU A 138 13.45 -18.13 17.95
N ASN A 139 12.40 -18.69 18.54
CA ASN A 139 12.00 -18.31 19.91
C ASN A 139 13.10 -18.63 20.94
N ASP A 140 13.81 -19.73 20.75
CA ASP A 140 14.88 -20.17 21.68
C ASP A 140 16.19 -19.38 21.53
N HIS A 141 16.44 -18.80 20.35
CA HIS A 141 17.72 -18.19 20.01
C HIS A 141 17.66 -16.66 19.87
N PHE A 142 16.46 -16.09 19.75
CA PHE A 142 16.30 -14.65 19.45
C PHE A 142 15.82 -13.87 20.68
N HIS A 143 16.73 -13.57 21.59
CA HIS A 143 16.45 -12.71 22.74
C HIS A 143 16.56 -11.23 22.34
N VAL A 144 15.44 -10.60 22.08
CA VAL A 144 15.39 -9.16 21.81
C VAL A 144 15.33 -8.40 23.13
N SER A 145 16.27 -7.48 23.33
CA SER A 145 16.24 -6.57 24.48
C SER A 145 14.93 -5.77 24.49
N ASN A 146 14.40 -5.51 25.69
CA ASN A 146 13.18 -4.72 25.88
C ASN A 146 13.25 -3.34 25.20
N TYR A 147 14.45 -2.75 25.12
CA TYR A 147 14.64 -1.48 24.41
C TYR A 147 14.31 -1.59 22.91
N TYR A 148 14.68 -2.68 22.25
CA TYR A 148 14.36 -2.90 20.83
C TYR A 148 12.88 -3.14 20.60
N ILE A 149 12.18 -3.79 21.53
CA ILE A 149 10.73 -4.03 21.43
C ILE A 149 9.96 -2.70 21.38
N TYR A 150 10.44 -1.65 22.05
CA TYR A 150 9.84 -0.32 22.01
C TYR A 150 10.44 0.56 20.91
N ALA A 151 11.72 0.38 20.59
CA ALA A 151 12.39 1.17 19.55
C ALA A 151 11.86 0.85 18.14
N ILE A 152 11.54 -0.42 17.85
CA ILE A 152 11.03 -0.83 16.54
C ILE A 152 9.70 -0.13 16.20
N PRO A 153 8.64 -0.20 17.02
CA PRO A 153 7.38 0.50 16.70
C PRO A 153 7.55 2.00 16.63
N LEU A 154 8.40 2.58 17.48
CA LEU A 154 8.71 4.02 17.42
C LEU A 154 9.36 4.39 16.08
N ALA A 155 10.37 3.63 15.63
CA ALA A 155 11.02 3.85 14.35
C ALA A 155 10.05 3.69 13.18
N LEU A 156 9.17 2.69 13.23
CA LEU A 156 8.14 2.46 12.20
C LEU A 156 7.12 3.60 12.14
N ILE A 157 6.69 4.13 13.28
CA ILE A 157 5.74 5.26 13.32
C ILE A 157 6.41 6.52 12.75
N ILE A 158 7.66 6.78 13.12
CA ILE A 158 8.42 7.90 12.55
C ILE A 158 8.56 7.73 11.03
N ALA A 159 8.93 6.53 10.56
CA ALA A 159 9.03 6.23 9.14
C ALA A 159 7.69 6.38 8.41
N LEU A 160 6.59 5.91 9.02
CA LEU A 160 5.23 6.06 8.49
C LEU A 160 4.87 7.53 8.29
N LEU A 161 5.07 8.36 9.31
CA LEU A 161 4.74 9.79 9.25
C LEU A 161 5.61 10.52 8.22
N PHE A 162 6.92 10.24 8.21
CA PHE A 162 7.85 10.83 7.25
C PHE A 162 7.52 10.45 5.81
N LEU A 163 7.35 9.17 5.54
CA LEU A 163 7.02 8.68 4.19
C LEU A 163 5.65 9.17 3.72
N ASN A 164 4.67 9.25 4.62
CA ASN A 164 3.36 9.81 4.30
C ASN A 164 3.46 11.29 3.90
N TYR A 165 4.15 12.09 4.70
CA TYR A 165 4.39 13.50 4.40
C TYR A 165 5.10 13.68 3.04
N PHE A 166 6.17 12.92 2.83
CA PHE A 166 6.92 12.94 1.57
C PHE A 166 6.05 12.56 0.36
N ALA A 167 5.25 11.50 0.50
CA ALA A 167 4.38 11.03 -0.58
C ALA A 167 3.25 12.03 -0.91
N ILE A 168 2.73 12.77 0.08
CA ILE A 168 1.76 13.85 -0.15
C ILE A 168 2.40 14.97 -0.99
N ILE A 169 3.57 15.44 -0.61
CA ILE A 169 4.27 16.52 -1.31
C ILE A 169 4.62 16.10 -2.73
N PHE A 170 5.23 14.91 -2.88
CA PHE A 170 5.65 14.40 -4.18
C PHE A 170 4.46 14.13 -5.11
N GLY A 171 3.36 13.65 -4.56
CA GLY A 171 2.10 13.44 -5.28
C GLY A 171 1.50 14.77 -5.78
N ALA A 172 1.52 15.80 -4.96
CA ALA A 172 1.05 17.14 -5.34
C ALA A 172 1.92 17.75 -6.45
N GLU A 173 3.25 17.66 -6.33
CA GLU A 173 4.19 18.14 -7.35
C GLU A 173 4.04 17.40 -8.67
N SER A 174 3.92 16.07 -8.64
CA SER A 174 3.70 15.24 -9.84
C SER A 174 2.41 15.61 -10.56
N LYS A 175 1.35 15.94 -9.80
CA LYS A 175 0.08 16.38 -10.36
C LYS A 175 0.21 17.74 -11.05
N LEU A 176 0.88 18.70 -10.42
CA LEU A 176 1.13 20.02 -11.01
C LEU A 176 1.92 19.94 -12.31
N ARG A 177 2.97 19.10 -12.34
CA ARG A 177 3.76 18.84 -13.56
C ARG A 177 2.90 18.25 -14.67
N LYS A 178 2.05 17.28 -14.34
CA LYS A 178 1.15 16.67 -15.32
C LYS A 178 0.13 17.66 -15.88
N ASP A 179 -0.46 18.51 -15.03
CA ASP A 179 -1.42 19.52 -15.45
C ASP A 179 -0.74 20.59 -16.35
N ALA A 180 0.51 20.95 -16.05
CA ALA A 180 1.30 21.84 -16.89
C ALA A 180 1.61 21.23 -18.26
N LEU A 181 2.00 19.95 -18.31
CA LEU A 181 2.23 19.24 -19.58
C LEU A 181 0.95 19.16 -20.43
N ASN A 182 -0.17 18.78 -19.83
CA ASN A 182 -1.46 18.72 -20.55
C ASN A 182 -1.85 20.09 -21.14
N LYS A 183 -1.59 21.19 -20.41
CA LYS A 183 -1.83 22.54 -20.94
C LYS A 183 -0.89 22.90 -22.10
N MET A 184 0.37 22.51 -22.01
CA MET A 184 1.32 22.71 -23.12
C MET A 184 0.88 21.94 -24.38
N GLU A 185 0.48 20.68 -24.23
CA GLU A 185 -0.03 19.86 -25.34
C GLU A 185 -1.29 20.49 -25.97
N GLU A 186 -2.21 21.01 -25.16
CA GLU A 186 -3.41 21.72 -25.65
C GLU A 186 -3.05 22.98 -26.43
N ILE A 187 -2.08 23.78 -25.94
CA ILE A 187 -1.63 24.99 -26.61
C ILE A 187 -0.96 24.64 -27.95
N MET A 188 -0.07 23.65 -27.97
CA MET A 188 0.60 23.19 -29.19
C MET A 188 -0.39 22.66 -30.21
N ALA A 189 -1.41 21.91 -29.79
CA ALA A 189 -2.46 21.43 -30.70
C ALA A 189 -3.24 22.58 -31.34
N LYS A 190 -3.62 23.60 -30.55
CA LYS A 190 -4.30 24.80 -31.06
C LYS A 190 -3.42 25.63 -32.02
N GLU A 191 -2.13 25.75 -31.70
CA GLU A 191 -1.16 26.44 -32.56
C GLU A 191 -1.02 25.72 -33.91
N HIS A 192 -0.94 24.39 -33.88
CA HIS A 192 -0.85 23.57 -35.09
C HIS A 192 -2.12 23.66 -35.93
N GLU A 193 -3.30 23.71 -35.31
CA GLU A 193 -4.59 23.91 -35.98
C GLU A 193 -4.65 25.29 -36.65
N MET A 194 -4.24 26.36 -35.95
CA MET A 194 -4.20 27.72 -36.50
C MET A 194 -3.23 27.85 -37.68
N LEU A 195 -2.03 27.23 -37.58
CA LEU A 195 -1.06 27.20 -38.68
C LEU A 195 -1.60 26.46 -39.90
N SER A 196 -2.30 25.34 -39.69
CA SER A 196 -2.94 24.58 -40.76
C SER A 196 -4.03 25.39 -41.47
N LEU A 197 -4.90 26.05 -40.69
CA LEU A 197 -5.96 26.90 -41.22
C LEU A 197 -5.39 28.13 -41.98
N GLY A 198 -4.33 28.76 -41.43
CA GLY A 198 -3.63 29.87 -42.09
C GLY A 198 -2.96 29.45 -43.40
N GLY A 199 -2.35 28.26 -43.43
CA GLY A 199 -1.77 27.70 -44.66
C GLY A 199 -2.81 27.38 -45.73
N GLN A 200 -3.98 26.85 -45.33
CA GLN A 200 -5.09 26.60 -46.26
C GLN A 200 -5.70 27.91 -46.83
N ALA A 201 -5.85 28.95 -45.98
CA ALA A 201 -6.34 30.25 -46.43
C ALA A 201 -5.36 30.93 -47.40
N ALA A 202 -4.05 30.82 -47.15
CA ALA A 202 -3.03 31.36 -48.07
C ALA A 202 -2.93 30.60 -49.40
N ALA A 203 -3.27 29.32 -49.43
CA ALA A 203 -3.29 28.50 -50.63
C ALA A 203 -4.58 28.71 -51.50
N ALA A 204 -5.63 29.29 -50.90
CA ALA A 204 -6.91 29.56 -51.54
C ALA A 204 -7.02 31.00 -52.10
N ALA A 205 -6.06 31.88 -51.78
CA ALA A 205 -5.97 33.27 -52.29
C ALA A 205 -5.02 33.37 -53.49
#